data_a6d607c3707f328dab5f224daa600fda
#
_entry.id   a6d607c3707f328dab5f224daa600fda
#
_cell.length_a   1.000
_cell.length_b   1.000
_cell.length_c   1.000
_cell.angle_alpha   90.00
_cell.angle_beta   90.00
_cell.angle_gamma   90.00
#
_symmetry.space_group_name_H-M   'P 1'
#
loop_
_entity.id
_entity.type
_entity.pdbx_description
1 polymer ?
#
loop_
_entity_poly.entity_id
_entity_poly.type
_entity_poly.pdbx_seq_one_letter_code
_entity_poly.pdbx_strand_id
1 'polypeptide(L)'
;MRPYALIDLHCDTLTDCMYAGSNIIDTLDDPARTLSLTSIPKDIHWAQFFAVFVPDELRGEKAIRFFDDACANFDRQMRKFADLVSPCRNVADMERAWAAGKTAAFLSVENGSAFAGDLSRIGKTKRQGV
;
A
#
# COMPACT_ATOMS: atom_id res chain seq x y z
N MET A 1 25.19 -15.50 -5.97
CA MET A 1 25.11 -14.57 -4.81
C MET A 1 23.64 -14.44 -4.48
N ARG A 2 23.22 -14.49 -3.20
CA ARG A 2 21.83 -14.20 -2.86
C ARG A 2 21.57 -12.72 -3.11
N PRO A 3 20.45 -12.33 -3.71
CA PRO A 3 20.14 -10.92 -3.89
C PRO A 3 20.03 -10.23 -2.53
N TYR A 4 20.39 -8.96 -2.48
CA TYR A 4 20.15 -8.15 -1.28
C TYR A 4 18.64 -8.03 -1.07
N ALA A 5 18.21 -8.03 0.20
CA ALA A 5 16.83 -7.78 0.56
C ALA A 5 16.72 -6.41 1.26
N LEU A 6 15.75 -5.61 0.86
CA LEU A 6 15.38 -4.36 1.50
C LEU A 6 13.92 -4.42 1.89
N ILE A 7 13.63 -4.10 3.13
CA ILE A 7 12.26 -3.97 3.65
C ILE A 7 12.09 -2.51 4.08
N ASP A 8 11.36 -1.75 3.28
CA ASP A 8 10.98 -0.39 3.60
C ASP A 8 9.62 -0.40 4.30
N LEU A 9 9.60 0.05 5.54
CA LEU A 9 8.44 -0.07 6.42
C LEU A 9 7.41 1.06 6.24
N HIS A 10 7.68 2.04 5.37
CA HIS A 10 6.74 3.16 5.19
C HIS A 10 6.93 3.89 3.86
N CYS A 11 5.83 4.15 3.18
CA CYS A 11 5.74 5.23 2.19
C CYS A 11 4.30 5.74 2.09
N ASP A 12 4.16 7.04 1.76
CA ASP A 12 2.87 7.71 1.58
C ASP A 12 2.36 7.69 0.15
N THR A 13 3.08 7.08 -0.78
CA THR A 13 2.78 7.13 -2.21
C THR A 13 1.32 6.78 -2.52
N LEU A 14 0.73 5.82 -1.80
CA LEU A 14 -0.66 5.42 -2.01
C LEU A 14 -1.65 6.54 -1.67
N THR A 15 -1.43 7.24 -0.55
CA THR A 15 -2.29 8.33 -0.07
C THR A 15 -2.01 9.64 -0.80
N ASP A 16 -0.78 9.91 -1.16
CA ASP A 16 -0.41 11.05 -2.01
C ASP A 16 -1.18 11.05 -3.34
N CYS A 17 -1.41 9.87 -3.89
CA CYS A 17 -2.22 9.70 -5.07
C CYS A 17 -3.66 10.16 -4.88
N MET A 18 -4.18 10.08 -3.66
CA MET A 18 -5.57 10.46 -3.32
C MET A 18 -5.72 11.95 -3.09
N TYR A 19 -4.64 12.64 -2.68
CA TYR A 19 -4.64 14.09 -2.47
C TYR A 19 -4.44 14.90 -3.76
N ALA A 20 -3.90 14.34 -4.80
CA ALA A 20 -3.63 15.04 -6.05
C ALA A 20 -4.90 15.51 -6.82
N GLY A 21 -6.07 15.43 -6.19
CA GLY A 21 -7.27 16.25 -6.45
C GLY A 21 -8.03 15.97 -7.73
N SER A 22 -7.62 15.01 -8.53
CA SER A 22 -8.40 14.69 -9.73
C SER A 22 -8.00 13.31 -10.25
N ASN A 23 -8.93 12.40 -10.30
CA ASN A 23 -8.71 11.10 -10.91
C ASN A 23 -7.51 10.36 -10.32
N ILE A 24 -7.65 9.99 -9.14
CA ILE A 24 -6.90 9.09 -8.22
C ILE A 24 -6.27 7.88 -8.92
N ILE A 25 -5.96 7.89 -10.13
CA ILE A 25 -5.78 6.66 -10.85
C ILE A 25 -4.38 6.69 -11.42
N ASP A 26 -3.61 5.71 -11.09
CA ASP A 26 -2.43 5.35 -11.85
C ASP A 26 -1.13 6.08 -11.53
N THR A 27 -0.83 6.22 -10.27
CA THR A 27 0.37 6.95 -9.86
C THR A 27 1.43 6.15 -9.12
N LEU A 28 1.18 4.87 -8.81
CA LEU A 28 2.23 4.02 -8.22
C LEU A 28 3.40 3.75 -9.18
N ASP A 29 3.25 4.06 -10.45
CA ASP A 29 4.30 4.01 -11.48
C ASP A 29 4.82 5.38 -11.89
N ASP A 30 4.30 6.48 -11.32
CA ASP A 30 4.75 7.83 -11.62
C ASP A 30 6.18 8.06 -11.11
N PRO A 31 7.18 8.28 -11.99
CA PRO A 31 8.56 8.47 -11.58
C PRO A 31 8.81 9.76 -10.81
N ALA A 32 7.86 10.70 -10.81
CA ALA A 32 7.94 11.94 -10.02
C ALA A 32 7.62 11.72 -8.53
N ARG A 33 7.10 10.55 -8.15
CA ARG A 33 6.82 10.21 -6.75
C ARG A 33 8.08 9.78 -6.01
N THR A 34 8.08 9.97 -4.70
CA THR A 34 9.18 9.55 -3.83
C THR A 34 9.49 8.06 -3.97
N LEU A 35 8.45 7.25 -4.06
CA LEU A 35 8.53 5.84 -4.44
C LEU A 35 7.64 5.58 -5.65
N SER A 36 8.22 4.97 -6.68
CA SER A 36 7.50 4.49 -7.86
C SER A 36 7.81 3.02 -8.07
N LEU A 37 6.81 2.22 -8.43
CA LEU A 37 7.02 0.79 -8.73
C LEU A 37 8.01 0.57 -9.88
N THR A 38 8.12 1.53 -10.79
CA THR A 38 9.05 1.46 -11.93
C THR A 38 10.48 1.86 -11.56
N SER A 39 10.67 2.54 -10.44
CA SER A 39 11.99 2.96 -9.94
C SER A 39 12.62 1.96 -8.97
N ILE A 40 11.89 0.93 -8.53
CA ILE A 40 12.41 -0.10 -7.65
C ILE A 40 13.45 -0.95 -8.42
N PRO A 41 14.68 -1.12 -7.89
CA PRO A 41 15.70 -1.93 -8.54
C PRO A 41 15.26 -3.40 -8.68
N LYS A 42 15.46 -3.97 -9.87
CA LYS A 42 15.02 -5.35 -10.17
C LYS A 42 15.99 -6.43 -9.67
N ASP A 43 17.17 -6.05 -9.27
CA ASP A 43 18.26 -6.95 -8.83
C ASP A 43 18.29 -7.16 -7.31
N ILE A 44 17.33 -6.57 -6.58
CA ILE A 44 17.17 -6.74 -5.14
C ILE A 44 15.79 -7.28 -4.80
N HIS A 45 15.68 -7.98 -3.68
CA HIS A 45 14.41 -8.33 -3.09
C HIS A 45 13.84 -7.12 -2.33
N TRP A 46 12.77 -6.51 -2.84
CA TRP A 46 12.14 -5.34 -2.22
C TRP A 46 10.80 -5.69 -1.59
N ALA A 47 10.61 -5.27 -0.33
CA ALA A 47 9.30 -5.26 0.32
C ALA A 47 8.97 -3.82 0.72
N GLN A 48 7.77 -3.36 0.39
CA GLN A 48 7.28 -2.02 0.65
C GLN A 48 5.99 -2.04 1.45
N PHE A 49 5.96 -1.25 2.52
CA PHE A 49 4.73 -0.94 3.24
C PHE A 49 4.15 0.36 2.70
N PHE A 50 2.94 0.27 2.15
CA PHE A 50 2.15 1.40 1.70
C PHE A 50 1.21 1.82 2.83
N ALA A 51 1.50 2.96 3.44
CA ALA A 51 0.73 3.47 4.56
C ALA A 51 -0.56 4.14 4.09
N VAL A 52 -1.63 3.92 4.85
CA VAL A 52 -2.85 4.71 4.72
C VAL A 52 -2.89 5.70 5.88
N PHE A 53 -2.52 6.93 5.58
CA PHE A 53 -2.69 8.07 6.46
C PHE A 53 -4.05 8.72 6.21
N VAL A 54 -4.91 8.74 7.22
CA VAL A 54 -6.18 9.47 7.13
C VAL A 54 -5.96 10.90 7.62
N PRO A 55 -6.24 11.93 6.77
CA PRO A 55 -6.06 13.33 7.12
C PRO A 55 -6.74 13.72 8.43
N ASP A 56 -6.09 14.59 9.20
CA ASP A 56 -6.56 14.99 10.53
C ASP A 56 -7.90 15.71 10.53
N GLU A 57 -8.25 16.36 9.43
CA GLU A 57 -9.55 17.01 9.24
C GLU A 57 -10.71 16.03 8.96
N LEU A 58 -10.40 14.78 8.58
CA LEU A 58 -11.41 13.75 8.35
C LEU A 58 -11.73 13.01 9.65
N ARG A 59 -13.01 12.94 9.99
CA ARG A 59 -13.50 12.26 11.18
C ARG A 59 -14.74 11.41 10.87
N GLY A 60 -15.01 10.41 11.70
CA GLY A 60 -16.20 9.56 11.62
C GLY A 60 -16.33 8.91 10.24
N GLU A 61 -17.51 9.01 9.65
CA GLU A 61 -17.82 8.41 8.35
C GLU A 61 -16.93 8.90 7.19
N LYS A 62 -16.41 10.13 7.26
CA LYS A 62 -15.51 10.65 6.23
C LYS A 62 -14.14 9.98 6.30
N ALA A 63 -13.62 9.76 7.52
CA ALA A 63 -12.38 9.03 7.74
C ALA A 63 -12.50 7.57 7.27
N ILE A 64 -13.62 6.93 7.61
CA ILE A 64 -13.92 5.55 7.18
C ILE A 64 -13.94 5.44 5.66
N ARG A 65 -14.65 6.33 4.98
CA ARG A 65 -14.72 6.32 3.50
C ARG A 65 -13.36 6.52 2.87
N PHE A 66 -12.60 7.51 3.33
CA PHE A 66 -11.25 7.75 2.82
C PHE A 66 -10.38 6.50 2.94
N PHE A 67 -10.41 5.84 4.10
CA PHE A 67 -9.66 4.61 4.31
C PHE A 67 -10.12 3.47 3.39
N ASP A 68 -11.44 3.25 3.29
CA ASP A 68 -12.00 2.20 2.41
C ASP A 68 -11.64 2.47 0.93
N ASP A 69 -11.64 3.74 0.50
CA ASP A 69 -11.22 4.15 -0.85
C ASP A 69 -9.73 3.92 -1.09
N ALA A 70 -8.88 4.18 -0.07
CA ALA A 70 -7.45 3.90 -0.15
C ALA A 70 -7.16 2.40 -0.28
N CYS A 71 -7.84 1.55 0.49
CA CYS A 71 -7.75 0.11 0.37
C CYS A 71 -8.18 -0.38 -1.04
N ALA A 72 -9.29 0.16 -1.54
CA ALA A 72 -9.77 -0.18 -2.88
C ALA A 72 -8.81 0.30 -3.98
N ASN A 73 -8.15 1.45 -3.77
CA ASN A 73 -7.10 1.92 -4.68
C ASN A 73 -5.88 0.99 -4.64
N PHE A 74 -5.41 0.60 -3.47
CA PHE A 74 -4.32 -0.37 -3.35
C PHE A 74 -4.63 -1.64 -4.16
N ASP A 75 -5.80 -2.22 -3.99
CA ASP A 75 -6.22 -3.42 -4.73
C ASP A 75 -6.23 -3.22 -6.25
N ARG A 76 -6.67 -2.04 -6.73
CA ARG A 76 -6.65 -1.71 -8.16
C ARG A 76 -5.21 -1.63 -8.69
N GLN A 77 -4.34 -0.95 -7.96
CA GLN A 77 -2.94 -0.79 -8.33
C GLN A 77 -2.20 -2.14 -8.34
N MET A 78 -2.44 -2.98 -7.34
CA MET A 78 -1.86 -4.33 -7.30
C MET A 78 -2.28 -5.18 -8.51
N ARG A 79 -3.54 -5.07 -8.94
CA ARG A 79 -4.01 -5.76 -10.16
C ARG A 79 -3.41 -5.17 -11.43
N LYS A 80 -3.35 -3.84 -11.53
CA LYS A 80 -2.79 -3.15 -12.69
C LYS A 80 -1.33 -3.50 -12.92
N PHE A 81 -0.54 -3.54 -11.85
CA PHE A 81 0.89 -3.80 -11.89
C PHE A 81 1.27 -5.23 -11.45
N ALA A 82 0.37 -6.20 -11.68
CA ALA A 82 0.55 -7.57 -11.20
C ALA A 82 1.84 -8.24 -11.72
N ASP A 83 2.43 -7.75 -12.81
CA ASP A 83 3.71 -8.23 -13.32
C ASP A 83 4.91 -7.72 -12.51
N LEU A 84 4.78 -6.61 -11.79
CA LEU A 84 5.86 -5.94 -11.04
C LEU A 84 5.75 -6.15 -9.53
N VAL A 85 4.53 -6.30 -9.01
CA VAL A 85 4.24 -6.28 -7.58
C VAL A 85 3.26 -7.38 -7.20
N SER A 86 3.36 -7.84 -5.96
CA SER A 86 2.42 -8.80 -5.37
C SER A 86 1.94 -8.31 -4.01
N PRO A 87 0.63 -8.25 -3.75
CA PRO A 87 0.12 -7.93 -2.42
C PRO A 87 0.47 -9.05 -1.45
N CYS A 88 0.95 -8.67 -0.27
CA CYS A 88 1.41 -9.58 0.76
C CYS A 88 0.75 -9.27 2.10
N ARG A 89 0.52 -10.31 2.92
CA ARG A 89 -0.07 -10.20 4.26
C ARG A 89 0.80 -10.86 5.34
N ASN A 90 1.82 -11.55 4.93
CA ASN A 90 2.73 -12.29 5.82
C ASN A 90 4.07 -12.56 5.10
N VAL A 91 5.02 -13.11 5.85
CA VAL A 91 6.36 -13.42 5.34
C VAL A 91 6.32 -14.45 4.20
N ALA A 92 5.46 -15.45 4.27
CA ALA A 92 5.38 -16.46 3.22
C ALA A 92 4.87 -15.87 1.88
N ASP A 93 3.98 -14.86 1.93
CA ASP A 93 3.56 -14.11 0.73
C ASP A 93 4.74 -13.33 0.16
N MET A 94 5.51 -12.66 1.03
CA MET A 94 6.69 -11.89 0.65
C MET A 94 7.73 -12.76 -0.05
N GLU A 95 8.03 -13.92 0.53
CA GLU A 95 8.99 -14.87 -0.05
C GLU A 95 8.53 -15.39 -1.42
N ARG A 96 7.22 -15.64 -1.59
CA ARG A 96 6.65 -16.01 -2.89
C ARG A 96 6.76 -14.88 -3.92
N ALA A 97 6.50 -13.63 -3.52
CA ALA A 97 6.66 -12.46 -4.37
C ALA A 97 8.11 -12.35 -4.87
N TRP A 98 9.07 -12.45 -3.96
CA TRP A 98 10.49 -12.41 -4.30
C TRP A 98 10.93 -13.56 -5.19
N ALA A 99 10.45 -14.77 -4.92
CA ALA A 99 10.72 -15.93 -5.78
C ALA A 99 10.19 -15.75 -7.21
N ALA A 100 9.11 -14.96 -7.37
CA ALA A 100 8.54 -14.59 -8.66
C ALA A 100 9.19 -13.35 -9.29
N GLY A 101 10.25 -12.78 -8.68
CA GLY A 101 10.92 -11.57 -9.17
C GLY A 101 10.09 -10.29 -9.02
N LYS A 102 9.16 -10.26 -8.06
CA LYS A 102 8.23 -9.13 -7.84
C LYS A 102 8.56 -8.42 -6.54
N THR A 103 8.20 -7.13 -6.49
CA THR A 103 8.13 -6.38 -5.24
C THR A 103 7.01 -6.93 -4.35
N ALA A 104 7.30 -7.15 -3.07
CA ALA A 104 6.29 -7.50 -2.07
C ALA A 104 5.64 -6.22 -1.54
N ALA A 105 4.32 -6.09 -1.66
CA ALA A 105 3.58 -4.91 -1.22
C ALA A 105 2.70 -5.24 -0.01
N PHE A 106 2.91 -4.51 1.08
CA PHE A 106 2.09 -4.59 2.29
C PHE A 106 1.25 -3.32 2.42
N LEU A 107 0.01 -3.48 2.84
CA LEU A 107 -0.84 -2.36 3.23
C LEU A 107 -0.75 -2.15 4.74
N SER A 108 -0.60 -0.90 5.19
CA SER A 108 -0.55 -0.56 6.61
C SER A 108 -1.45 0.62 6.95
N VAL A 109 -1.80 0.75 8.22
CA VAL A 109 -2.57 1.89 8.75
C VAL A 109 -1.64 2.74 9.59
N GLU A 110 -1.54 4.03 9.29
CA GLU A 110 -0.68 4.94 10.03
C GLU A 110 -1.36 5.51 11.28
N ASN A 111 -2.65 5.81 11.21
CA ASN A 111 -3.40 6.34 12.36
C ASN A 111 -4.75 5.66 12.57
N GLY A 112 -5.31 5.78 13.79
CA GLY A 112 -6.55 5.14 14.19
C GLY A 112 -7.84 5.81 13.70
N SER A 113 -7.78 6.90 12.92
CA SER A 113 -8.95 7.62 12.42
C SER A 113 -9.86 6.75 11.55
N ALA A 114 -9.28 5.75 10.87
CA ALA A 114 -10.00 4.74 10.08
C ALA A 114 -11.01 3.91 10.91
N PHE A 115 -10.80 3.81 12.23
CA PHE A 115 -11.68 3.05 13.10
C PHE A 115 -12.85 3.88 13.62
N ALA A 116 -12.75 5.23 13.61
CA ALA A 116 -13.78 6.15 14.10
C ALA A 116 -14.31 5.80 15.51
N GLY A 117 -13.45 5.27 16.38
CA GLY A 117 -13.80 4.83 17.74
C GLY A 117 -14.48 3.45 17.82
N ASP A 118 -14.73 2.78 16.71
CA ASP A 118 -15.34 1.44 16.67
C ASP A 118 -14.26 0.36 16.50
N LEU A 119 -13.94 -0.33 17.59
CA LEU A 119 -12.94 -1.41 17.59
C LEU A 119 -13.34 -2.63 16.75
N SER A 120 -14.64 -2.83 16.46
CA SER A 120 -15.09 -3.92 15.59
C SER A 120 -14.53 -3.79 14.16
N ARG A 121 -14.18 -2.57 13.75
CA ARG A 121 -13.56 -2.28 12.45
C ARG A 121 -12.17 -2.86 12.28
N ILE A 122 -11.45 -3.17 13.37
CA ILE A 122 -10.13 -3.82 13.30
C ILE A 122 -10.22 -5.14 12.52
N GLY A 123 -11.25 -5.94 12.80
CA GLY A 123 -11.48 -7.19 12.07
C GLY A 123 -11.80 -6.98 10.59
N LYS A 124 -12.51 -5.90 10.23
CA LYS A 124 -12.75 -5.53 8.83
C LYS A 124 -11.44 -5.13 8.15
N THR A 125 -10.66 -4.26 8.76
CA THR A 125 -9.36 -3.77 8.27
C THR A 125 -8.40 -4.92 7.99
N LYS A 126 -8.30 -5.88 8.92
CA LYS A 126 -7.51 -7.09 8.70
C LYS A 126 -7.96 -7.87 7.45
N ARG A 127 -9.28 -7.98 7.21
CA ARG A 127 -9.79 -8.65 6.00
C ARG A 127 -9.47 -7.88 4.71
N GLN A 128 -9.34 -6.56 4.79
CA GLN A 128 -8.94 -5.71 3.66
C GLN A 128 -7.45 -5.83 3.31
N GLY A 129 -6.67 -6.54 4.14
CA GLY A 129 -5.28 -6.86 3.80
C GLY A 129 -4.22 -6.11 4.61
N VAL A 130 -4.65 -5.35 5.62
CA VAL A 130 -3.76 -4.66 6.57
C VAL A 130 -3.20 -5.64 7.59
#